data_bb124c7c7e7fdca6501dd3e7c9c9b02f
#
_entry.id   bb124c7c7e7fdca6501dd3e7c9c9b02f
#
_cell.length_a   1.000
_cell.length_b   1.000
_cell.length_c   1.000
_cell.angle_alpha   90.00
_cell.angle_beta   90.00
_cell.angle_gamma   90.00
#
_symmetry.space_group_name_H-M   'P 1'
#
loop_
_entity.id
_entity.type
_entity.pdbx_description
1 polymer ?
#
loop_
_entity_poly.entity_id
_entity_poly.type
_entity_poly.pdbx_seq_one_letter_code
_entity_poly.pdbx_strand_id
1 'polypeptide(L)'
;MDKPKFTPSTLVVKYGDRASAICTVCERDCLNQLFDLERSVGSRTKNGTTITWTIDSLTEWDLSLQCYYNTESNDQCCSILPFTLYKPPDMVSFSFSNHTGPLLESKLYTMECNVKNVAPIENVTAVFYRGDNAFAWVTVKDLKNIKPVDHIFTHEIIPMRYEEGAVYWCSAELNLGSEGPQPPPEVMSQKMPTTVYYKPELGTPGFPEMKDAVEGDKLELNCTCIGNPTPSYNWTHSSGRPFPFTGSILIIDSATTEDSGRFTCRASNSVGSVRVEFDVNVRVNYTIYIIVGIVAGLVLLVVIATIIYRRYYKKTRMGQYNLKEVFGLRPRHAPIPNVE
;
A
#
# COMPACT_ATOMS: atom_id res chain seq x y z
N MET A 1 -4.46 -57.81 36.13
CA MET A 1 -3.05 -57.49 36.40
C MET A 1 -2.75 -56.07 35.94
N ASP A 2 -2.15 -55.27 36.79
CA ASP A 2 -1.87 -53.87 36.46
C ASP A 2 -0.63 -53.80 35.58
N LYS A 3 -0.74 -53.02 34.47
CA LYS A 3 0.40 -52.76 33.59
C LYS A 3 1.40 -51.86 34.26
N PRO A 4 2.73 -52.01 33.97
CA PRO A 4 3.74 -51.09 34.43
C PRO A 4 3.38 -49.62 34.13
N LYS A 5 3.66 -48.71 35.04
CA LYS A 5 3.33 -47.27 34.92
C LYS A 5 4.60 -46.44 34.83
N PHE A 6 4.65 -45.54 33.84
CA PHE A 6 5.71 -44.57 33.75
C PHE A 6 5.36 -43.25 34.44
N THR A 7 6.36 -42.63 35.06
CA THR A 7 6.31 -41.26 35.56
C THR A 7 7.49 -40.48 35.01
N PRO A 8 7.29 -39.47 34.18
CA PRO A 8 6.00 -39.02 33.63
C PRO A 8 5.38 -40.06 32.67
N SER A 9 4.06 -39.95 32.42
CA SER A 9 3.31 -40.84 31.50
C SER A 9 3.65 -40.65 30.05
N THR A 10 4.19 -39.47 29.69
CA THR A 10 4.69 -39.08 28.37
C THR A 10 5.96 -38.26 28.58
N LEU A 11 6.95 -38.44 27.74
CA LEU A 11 8.22 -37.75 27.84
C LEU A 11 8.48 -36.87 26.60
N VAL A 12 8.58 -35.57 26.80
CA VAL A 12 8.91 -34.58 25.74
C VAL A 12 10.25 -33.93 26.11
N VAL A 13 11.28 -34.13 25.27
CA VAL A 13 12.65 -33.71 25.57
C VAL A 13 13.24 -32.95 24.39
N LYS A 14 14.00 -31.87 24.69
CA LYS A 14 14.77 -31.18 23.67
C LYS A 14 16.01 -31.97 23.31
N TYR A 15 16.38 -31.99 22.04
CA TYR A 15 17.59 -32.60 21.52
C TYR A 15 18.85 -32.12 22.29
N GLY A 16 19.64 -33.06 22.82
CA GLY A 16 20.81 -32.76 23.56
C GLY A 16 20.60 -32.56 25.08
N ASP A 17 19.37 -32.46 25.54
CA ASP A 17 19.07 -32.24 26.95
C ASP A 17 19.08 -33.54 27.75
N ARG A 18 19.22 -33.42 29.07
CA ARG A 18 19.11 -34.48 30.06
C ARG A 18 17.67 -34.97 30.14
N ALA A 19 17.46 -36.26 30.28
CA ALA A 19 16.14 -36.85 30.47
C ALA A 19 16.16 -37.96 31.55
N SER A 20 14.98 -38.18 32.16
CA SER A 20 14.77 -39.27 33.12
C SER A 20 13.31 -39.73 33.14
N ALA A 21 13.07 -41.00 33.40
CA ALA A 21 11.75 -41.55 33.62
C ALA A 21 11.82 -42.68 34.68
N ILE A 22 10.75 -42.84 35.43
CA ILE A 22 10.60 -43.86 36.43
C ILE A 22 9.51 -44.84 35.98
N CYS A 23 9.83 -46.11 35.90
CA CYS A 23 8.85 -47.17 35.75
C CYS A 23 8.52 -47.81 37.10
N THR A 24 7.26 -47.74 37.49
CA THR A 24 6.74 -48.58 38.59
C THR A 24 6.16 -49.82 37.97
N VAL A 25 6.81 -50.96 38.20
CA VAL A 25 6.53 -52.23 37.54
C VAL A 25 5.22 -52.84 38.04
N CYS A 26 5.00 -52.80 39.37
CA CYS A 26 3.79 -53.30 40.03
C CYS A 26 3.58 -52.53 41.34
N GLU A 27 2.33 -52.51 41.85
CA GLU A 27 2.02 -51.90 43.16
C GLU A 27 2.23 -52.86 44.33
N ARG A 28 2.12 -54.19 44.13
CA ARG A 28 2.32 -55.21 45.14
C ARG A 28 2.83 -56.52 44.50
N ASP A 29 3.78 -57.18 45.12
CA ASP A 29 4.14 -58.57 44.94
C ASP A 29 4.73 -59.06 43.60
N CYS A 30 5.42 -58.21 42.84
CA CYS A 30 6.24 -58.66 41.71
C CYS A 30 7.74 -58.83 42.02
N LEU A 31 8.17 -58.67 43.29
CA LEU A 31 9.57 -58.76 43.70
C LEU A 31 10.24 -60.09 43.41
N ASN A 32 9.47 -61.18 43.31
CA ASN A 32 9.93 -62.53 42.98
C ASN A 32 9.89 -62.83 41.47
N GLN A 33 9.38 -61.92 40.65
CA GLN A 33 9.22 -62.05 39.21
C GLN A 33 10.36 -61.36 38.47
N LEU A 34 10.68 -61.90 37.28
CA LEU A 34 11.63 -61.24 36.40
C LEU A 34 11.02 -59.94 35.83
N PHE A 35 11.61 -58.78 36.12
CA PHE A 35 11.19 -57.49 35.56
C PHE A 35 12.44 -56.67 35.15
N ASP A 36 12.28 -55.89 34.10
CA ASP A 36 13.31 -55.01 33.63
C ASP A 36 12.77 -53.85 32.76
N LEU A 37 13.70 -52.94 32.38
CA LEU A 37 13.48 -51.87 31.43
C LEU A 37 14.38 -52.08 30.23
N GLU A 38 13.78 -52.35 29.07
CA GLU A 38 14.48 -52.35 27.79
C GLU A 38 14.63 -50.91 27.30
N ARG A 39 15.85 -50.59 26.84
CA ARG A 39 16.27 -49.27 26.39
C ARG A 39 17.34 -49.37 25.33
N SER A 40 17.32 -48.41 24.38
CA SER A 40 18.38 -48.28 23.38
C SER A 40 19.61 -47.57 23.94
N VAL A 41 19.41 -46.56 24.80
CA VAL A 41 20.46 -45.72 25.37
C VAL A 41 20.20 -45.39 26.85
N GLY A 42 21.17 -44.77 27.51
CA GLY A 42 21.08 -44.32 28.91
C GLY A 42 21.40 -45.42 29.93
N SER A 43 21.35 -45.06 31.20
CA SER A 43 21.58 -45.95 32.37
C SER A 43 20.28 -46.20 33.11
N ARG A 44 20.23 -47.29 33.87
CA ARG A 44 19.11 -47.63 34.73
C ARG A 44 19.58 -48.01 36.12
N THR A 45 18.73 -47.73 37.09
CA THR A 45 18.90 -48.18 38.47
C THR A 45 17.60 -48.80 38.96
N LYS A 46 17.68 -49.94 39.67
CA LYS A 46 16.50 -50.60 40.24
C LYS A 46 16.46 -50.36 41.75
N ASN A 47 15.27 -50.04 42.27
CA ASN A 47 15.02 -49.89 43.69
C ASN A 47 13.63 -50.44 44.01
N GLY A 48 13.60 -51.63 44.66
CA GLY A 48 12.36 -52.34 44.91
C GLY A 48 11.63 -52.68 43.59
N THR A 49 10.38 -52.22 43.48
CA THR A 49 9.52 -52.40 42.28
C THR A 49 9.63 -51.24 41.27
N THR A 50 10.58 -50.33 41.47
CA THR A 50 10.79 -49.20 40.57
C THR A 50 12.10 -49.32 39.79
N ILE A 51 12.08 -48.88 38.54
CA ILE A 51 13.27 -48.76 37.69
C ILE A 51 13.36 -47.33 37.25
N THR A 52 14.45 -46.65 37.57
CA THR A 52 14.75 -45.30 37.11
C THR A 52 15.69 -45.36 35.91
N TRP A 53 15.28 -44.77 34.81
CA TRP A 53 16.12 -44.54 33.65
C TRP A 53 16.60 -43.09 33.63
N THR A 54 17.87 -42.89 33.22
CA THR A 54 18.48 -41.57 33.10
C THR A 54 19.44 -41.51 31.92
N ILE A 55 19.50 -40.32 31.30
CA ILE A 55 20.49 -39.99 30.26
C ILE A 55 20.93 -38.54 30.43
N ASP A 56 22.22 -38.25 30.31
CA ASP A 56 22.72 -36.85 30.46
C ASP A 56 22.53 -36.00 29.21
N SER A 57 22.57 -36.63 28.03
CA SER A 57 22.34 -35.93 26.76
C SER A 57 21.62 -36.86 25.80
N LEU A 58 20.35 -36.54 25.46
CA LEU A 58 19.53 -37.37 24.59
C LEU A 58 19.65 -36.91 23.14
N THR A 59 20.28 -37.75 22.31
CA THR A 59 20.52 -37.47 20.87
C THR A 59 19.94 -38.54 19.95
N GLU A 60 19.35 -39.60 20.50
CA GLU A 60 18.75 -40.70 19.76
C GLU A 60 17.28 -40.39 19.40
N TRP A 61 16.97 -40.33 18.09
CA TRP A 61 15.64 -40.04 17.58
C TRP A 61 14.66 -41.23 17.68
N ASP A 62 15.20 -42.46 17.66
CA ASP A 62 14.40 -43.69 17.69
C ASP A 62 14.47 -44.36 19.08
N LEU A 63 14.30 -43.53 20.14
CA LEU A 63 14.31 -44.05 21.51
C LEU A 63 13.10 -44.95 21.74
N SER A 64 13.36 -46.14 22.29
CA SER A 64 12.31 -47.01 22.82
C SER A 64 12.63 -47.32 24.31
N LEU A 65 11.65 -47.05 25.15
CA LEU A 65 11.66 -47.38 26.56
C LEU A 65 10.47 -48.31 26.85
N GLN A 66 10.75 -49.60 27.10
CA GLN A 66 9.73 -50.59 27.42
C GLN A 66 10.00 -51.17 28.80
N CYS A 67 9.04 -51.02 29.69
CA CYS A 67 9.06 -51.61 31.03
C CYS A 67 8.19 -52.84 31.05
N TYR A 68 8.68 -53.94 31.60
CA TYR A 68 7.97 -55.20 31.63
C TYR A 68 8.22 -56.00 32.90
N TYR A 69 7.32 -56.93 33.16
CA TYR A 69 7.51 -58.05 34.11
C TYR A 69 6.86 -59.31 33.56
N ASN A 70 7.41 -60.49 33.98
CA ASN A 70 6.85 -61.77 33.65
C ASN A 70 5.88 -62.22 34.73
N THR A 71 4.73 -62.74 34.35
CA THR A 71 3.72 -63.30 35.26
C THR A 71 4.12 -64.71 35.68
N GLU A 72 3.44 -65.29 36.66
CA GLU A 72 3.63 -66.68 37.07
C GLU A 72 3.32 -67.68 35.95
N SER A 73 2.40 -67.32 35.03
CA SER A 73 2.10 -68.08 33.82
C SER A 73 3.14 -67.90 32.70
N ASN A 74 4.22 -67.17 32.95
CA ASN A 74 5.29 -66.84 32.01
C ASN A 74 4.82 -65.90 30.85
N ASP A 75 3.69 -65.24 31.00
CA ASP A 75 3.25 -64.19 30.10
C ASP A 75 3.98 -62.90 30.44
N GLN A 76 4.30 -62.08 29.42
CA GLN A 76 4.96 -60.78 29.62
C GLN A 76 3.92 -59.65 29.64
N CYS A 77 3.88 -58.90 30.72
CA CYS A 77 3.09 -57.65 30.82
C CYS A 77 4.01 -56.45 30.64
N CYS A 78 3.72 -55.59 29.66
CA CYS A 78 4.61 -54.47 29.33
C CYS A 78 3.86 -53.14 29.09
N SER A 79 4.60 -52.07 29.21
CA SER A 79 4.23 -50.71 28.84
C SER A 79 5.38 -50.03 28.13
N ILE A 80 5.05 -49.26 27.08
CA ILE A 80 6.00 -48.45 26.33
C ILE A 80 5.75 -46.99 26.72
N LEU A 81 6.84 -46.24 27.04
CA LEU A 81 6.75 -44.80 27.32
C LEU A 81 6.57 -44.04 26.03
N PRO A 82 5.43 -43.32 25.84
CA PRO A 82 5.28 -42.36 24.74
C PRO A 82 6.37 -41.30 24.83
N PHE A 83 7.06 -41.05 23.71
CA PHE A 83 8.27 -40.23 23.70
C PHE A 83 8.25 -39.28 22.48
N THR A 84 8.65 -38.03 22.70
CA THR A 84 8.89 -37.04 21.66
C THR A 84 10.20 -36.32 21.89
N LEU A 85 11.18 -36.55 21.01
CA LEU A 85 12.38 -35.75 20.94
C LEU A 85 12.13 -34.59 19.99
N TYR A 86 12.43 -33.37 20.44
CA TYR A 86 12.17 -32.18 19.59
C TYR A 86 13.44 -31.32 19.43
N LYS A 87 13.49 -30.64 18.30
CA LYS A 87 14.50 -29.65 18.01
C LYS A 87 13.81 -28.40 17.42
N PRO A 88 13.87 -27.24 18.10
CA PRO A 88 13.40 -25.98 17.52
C PRO A 88 14.15 -25.66 16.23
N PRO A 89 13.56 -24.85 15.32
CA PRO A 89 14.25 -24.43 14.10
C PRO A 89 15.58 -23.73 14.43
N ASP A 90 16.64 -24.04 13.68
CA ASP A 90 17.90 -23.32 13.79
C ASP A 90 17.77 -21.91 13.17
N MET A 91 16.97 -21.77 12.12
CA MET A 91 16.77 -20.53 11.40
C MET A 91 15.42 -20.54 10.69
N VAL A 92 14.76 -19.36 10.68
CA VAL A 92 13.58 -19.09 9.85
C VAL A 92 13.88 -17.88 8.97
N SER A 93 13.59 -18.00 7.66
CA SER A 93 13.76 -16.90 6.72
C SER A 93 12.50 -16.72 5.85
N PHE A 94 12.23 -15.47 5.48
CA PHE A 94 11.09 -15.08 4.66
C PHE A 94 11.55 -14.57 3.30
N SER A 95 10.84 -14.96 2.23
CA SER A 95 11.06 -14.48 0.86
C SER A 95 9.78 -14.57 0.03
N PHE A 96 9.77 -13.91 -1.13
CA PHE A 96 8.80 -14.18 -2.20
C PHE A 96 9.42 -15.14 -3.22
N SER A 97 8.67 -16.17 -3.60
CA SER A 97 9.14 -17.18 -4.57
C SER A 97 9.50 -16.55 -5.90
N ASN A 98 10.72 -16.77 -6.35
CA ASN A 98 11.24 -16.30 -7.64
C ASN A 98 10.98 -14.81 -7.92
N HIS A 99 10.91 -13.99 -6.87
CA HIS A 99 10.66 -12.56 -7.00
C HIS A 99 11.54 -11.73 -6.08
N THR A 100 12.10 -10.66 -6.65
CA THR A 100 12.85 -9.63 -5.95
C THR A 100 12.40 -8.27 -6.45
N GLY A 101 12.29 -7.29 -5.55
CA GLY A 101 11.86 -5.93 -5.90
C GLY A 101 10.37 -5.67 -5.62
N PRO A 102 9.81 -4.59 -6.21
CA PRO A 102 8.45 -4.17 -5.95
C PRO A 102 7.40 -5.17 -6.41
N LEU A 103 6.36 -5.35 -5.62
CA LEU A 103 5.18 -6.14 -5.98
C LEU A 103 4.28 -5.31 -6.91
N LEU A 104 3.61 -5.97 -7.84
CA LEU A 104 2.60 -5.33 -8.69
C LEU A 104 1.22 -5.56 -8.10
N GLU A 105 0.41 -4.51 -8.01
CA GLU A 105 -0.98 -4.60 -7.59
C GLU A 105 -1.75 -5.63 -8.43
N SER A 106 -2.63 -6.39 -7.78
CA SER A 106 -3.50 -7.40 -8.40
C SER A 106 -2.77 -8.57 -9.08
N LYS A 107 -1.48 -8.74 -8.85
CA LYS A 107 -0.71 -9.89 -9.32
C LYS A 107 -0.53 -10.90 -8.20
N LEU A 108 -0.68 -12.20 -8.50
CA LEU A 108 -0.46 -13.27 -7.56
C LEU A 108 1.03 -13.45 -7.26
N TYR A 109 1.37 -13.56 -5.97
CA TYR A 109 2.71 -13.87 -5.45
C TYR A 109 2.63 -14.98 -4.41
N THR A 110 3.66 -15.83 -4.38
CA THR A 110 3.81 -16.87 -3.37
C THR A 110 4.85 -16.42 -2.35
N MET A 111 4.43 -16.32 -1.10
CA MET A 111 5.32 -16.12 0.04
C MET A 111 5.91 -17.46 0.48
N GLU A 112 7.16 -17.45 0.87
CA GLU A 112 7.91 -18.61 1.36
C GLU A 112 8.44 -18.34 2.77
N CYS A 113 8.08 -19.22 3.71
CA CYS A 113 8.66 -19.29 5.04
C CYS A 113 9.58 -20.50 5.11
N ASN A 114 10.87 -20.30 5.02
CA ASN A 114 11.86 -21.36 4.98
C ASN A 114 12.36 -21.65 6.40
N VAL A 115 12.02 -22.83 6.89
CA VAL A 115 12.31 -23.30 8.24
C VAL A 115 13.42 -24.36 8.16
N LYS A 116 14.52 -24.16 8.88
CA LYS A 116 15.69 -25.00 8.82
C LYS A 116 15.83 -25.88 10.07
N ASN A 117 16.09 -27.17 9.82
CA ASN A 117 16.57 -28.12 10.81
C ASN A 117 15.65 -28.26 12.04
N VAL A 118 14.34 -28.44 11.80
CA VAL A 118 13.29 -28.56 12.83
C VAL A 118 12.77 -29.98 12.96
N ALA A 119 12.44 -30.43 14.16
CA ALA A 119 11.81 -31.74 14.44
C ALA A 119 10.88 -31.69 15.67
N PRO A 120 9.77 -32.41 15.63
CA PRO A 120 9.15 -33.08 14.46
C PRO A 120 8.41 -32.04 13.58
N ILE A 121 8.51 -32.21 12.28
CA ILE A 121 7.95 -31.25 11.31
C ILE A 121 6.41 -31.17 11.36
N GLU A 122 5.75 -32.25 11.70
CA GLU A 122 4.28 -32.34 11.81
C GLU A 122 3.71 -31.42 12.91
N ASN A 123 4.52 -31.04 13.88
CA ASN A 123 4.15 -30.14 14.98
C ASN A 123 4.48 -28.66 14.69
N VAL A 124 5.02 -28.35 13.51
CA VAL A 124 5.35 -26.97 13.12
C VAL A 124 4.16 -26.29 12.47
N THR A 125 3.87 -25.08 12.97
CA THR A 125 2.95 -24.13 12.32
C THR A 125 3.76 -22.94 11.86
N ALA A 126 3.78 -22.66 10.55
CA ALA A 126 4.29 -21.41 10.02
C ALA A 126 3.18 -20.36 10.05
N VAL A 127 3.46 -19.22 10.65
CA VAL A 127 2.54 -18.09 10.74
C VAL A 127 3.07 -16.95 9.88
N PHE A 128 2.24 -16.42 8.97
CA PHE A 128 2.58 -15.30 8.10
C PHE A 128 1.97 -14.01 8.65
N TYR A 129 2.77 -12.96 8.64
CA TYR A 129 2.41 -11.65 9.21
C TYR A 129 2.50 -10.54 8.19
N ARG A 130 1.59 -9.56 8.34
CA ARG A 130 1.64 -8.26 7.69
C ARG A 130 1.61 -7.17 8.78
N GLY A 131 2.73 -6.44 8.92
CA GLY A 131 2.97 -5.63 10.11
C GLY A 131 3.03 -6.52 11.36
N ASP A 132 2.22 -6.22 12.35
CA ASP A 132 2.10 -7.01 13.57
C ASP A 132 0.89 -7.95 13.56
N ASN A 133 0.15 -8.02 12.44
CA ASN A 133 -1.04 -8.85 12.31
C ASN A 133 -0.72 -10.17 11.62
N ALA A 134 -0.96 -11.28 12.32
CA ALA A 134 -0.97 -12.62 11.72
C ALA A 134 -2.20 -12.78 10.83
N PHE A 135 -2.04 -13.32 9.61
CA PHE A 135 -3.15 -13.48 8.68
C PHE A 135 -3.22 -14.87 8.02
N ALA A 136 -2.16 -15.70 8.12
CA ALA A 136 -2.19 -17.06 7.61
C ALA A 136 -1.41 -18.01 8.52
N TRP A 137 -1.94 -19.22 8.69
CA TRP A 137 -1.35 -20.32 9.45
C TRP A 137 -1.25 -21.54 8.54
N VAL A 138 -0.04 -22.05 8.35
CA VAL A 138 0.23 -23.16 7.45
C VAL A 138 0.91 -24.27 8.22
N THR A 139 0.34 -25.47 8.13
CA THR A 139 0.89 -26.69 8.74
C THR A 139 1.21 -27.71 7.66
N VAL A 140 2.09 -28.66 7.97
CA VAL A 140 2.40 -29.77 7.08
C VAL A 140 1.31 -30.83 7.22
N LYS A 141 0.80 -31.31 6.09
CA LYS A 141 -0.11 -32.46 6.03
C LYS A 141 0.67 -33.69 5.54
N ASP A 142 0.42 -34.84 6.19
CA ASP A 142 0.91 -36.16 5.76
C ASP A 142 2.43 -36.36 5.70
N LEU A 143 3.23 -35.47 6.27
CA LEU A 143 4.67 -35.63 6.38
C LEU A 143 5.04 -36.02 7.82
N LYS A 144 5.22 -37.32 8.09
CA LYS A 144 5.68 -37.84 9.38
C LYS A 144 7.19 -38.00 9.33
N ASN A 145 7.92 -37.09 9.93
CA ASN A 145 9.35 -37.23 10.07
C ASN A 145 9.78 -36.76 11.47
N ILE A 146 10.26 -37.74 12.25
CA ILE A 146 10.73 -37.50 13.63
C ILE A 146 12.14 -36.86 13.68
N LYS A 147 12.90 -36.95 12.58
CA LYS A 147 14.26 -36.40 12.49
C LYS A 147 14.22 -34.98 11.93
N PRO A 148 15.23 -34.15 12.24
CA PRO A 148 15.26 -32.77 11.75
C PRO A 148 15.27 -32.68 10.23
N VAL A 149 14.43 -31.80 9.71
CA VAL A 149 14.31 -31.53 8.27
C VAL A 149 14.26 -30.03 8.02
N ASP A 150 14.60 -29.67 6.80
CA ASP A 150 14.32 -28.36 6.21
C ASP A 150 12.95 -28.43 5.53
N HIS A 151 12.14 -27.39 5.70
CA HIS A 151 10.84 -27.31 5.03
C HIS A 151 10.50 -25.87 4.63
N ILE A 152 9.83 -25.72 3.49
CA ILE A 152 9.34 -24.42 2.99
C ILE A 152 7.83 -24.43 3.07
N PHE A 153 7.28 -23.59 3.93
CA PHE A 153 5.85 -23.32 4.00
C PHE A 153 5.51 -22.21 3.02
N THR A 154 4.43 -22.35 2.27
CA THR A 154 4.02 -21.38 1.26
C THR A 154 2.62 -20.84 1.49
N HIS A 155 2.41 -19.57 1.17
CA HIS A 155 1.09 -18.93 1.16
C HIS A 155 1.00 -17.93 0.00
N GLU A 156 -0.15 -17.89 -0.67
CA GLU A 156 -0.37 -17.00 -1.82
C GLU A 156 -1.03 -15.70 -1.41
N ILE A 157 -0.56 -14.58 -1.98
CA ILE A 157 -1.17 -13.26 -1.78
C ILE A 157 -1.35 -12.52 -3.11
N ILE A 158 -2.32 -11.61 -3.13
CA ILE A 158 -2.53 -10.64 -4.20
C ILE A 158 -2.42 -9.26 -3.56
N PRO A 159 -1.26 -8.58 -3.72
CA PRO A 159 -1.04 -7.26 -3.11
C PRO A 159 -2.00 -6.21 -3.66
N MET A 160 -2.45 -5.33 -2.77
CA MET A 160 -3.30 -4.20 -3.09
C MET A 160 -2.54 -2.89 -2.79
N ARG A 161 -2.90 -1.78 -3.46
CA ARG A 161 -2.25 -0.48 -3.28
C ARG A 161 -2.21 0.04 -1.84
N TYR A 162 -3.20 -0.29 -1.02
CA TYR A 162 -3.23 0.11 0.40
C TYR A 162 -2.19 -0.65 1.25
N GLU A 163 -1.52 -1.65 0.69
CA GLU A 163 -0.43 -2.41 1.30
C GLU A 163 0.97 -1.84 0.94
N GLU A 164 1.00 -0.68 0.28
CA GLU A 164 2.25 0.06 0.02
C GLU A 164 2.99 0.32 1.33
N GLY A 165 4.27 -0.05 1.38
CA GLY A 165 5.09 0.05 2.58
C GLY A 165 4.80 -1.01 3.65
N ALA A 166 3.93 -1.99 3.38
CA ALA A 166 3.67 -3.07 4.31
C ALA A 166 4.93 -3.91 4.56
N VAL A 167 5.06 -4.39 5.79
CA VAL A 167 6.19 -5.23 6.22
C VAL A 167 5.70 -6.66 6.35
N TYR A 168 6.26 -7.59 5.56
CA TYR A 168 5.94 -9.00 5.64
C TYR A 168 7.05 -9.78 6.35
N TRP A 169 6.67 -10.82 7.06
CA TRP A 169 7.57 -11.76 7.74
C TRP A 169 6.80 -13.01 8.15
N CYS A 170 7.53 -14.03 8.64
CA CYS A 170 6.91 -15.22 9.17
C CYS A 170 7.58 -15.69 10.46
N SER A 171 6.87 -16.52 11.23
CA SER A 171 7.43 -17.30 12.31
C SER A 171 7.14 -18.78 12.14
N ALA A 172 7.92 -19.62 12.79
CA ALA A 172 7.68 -21.04 12.92
C ALA A 172 7.52 -21.37 14.41
N GLU A 173 6.33 -21.84 14.78
CA GLU A 173 5.96 -22.27 16.12
C GLU A 173 5.96 -23.80 16.18
N LEU A 174 6.66 -24.38 17.16
CA LEU A 174 6.71 -25.83 17.38
C LEU A 174 5.78 -26.21 18.54
N ASN A 175 4.56 -26.63 18.23
CA ASN A 175 3.55 -27.01 19.22
C ASN A 175 3.61 -28.50 19.56
N LEU A 176 4.10 -28.80 20.74
CA LEU A 176 4.30 -30.18 21.24
C LEU A 176 3.19 -30.63 22.22
N GLY A 177 2.08 -29.90 22.25
CA GLY A 177 0.95 -30.17 23.16
C GLY A 177 1.21 -29.73 24.60
N SER A 178 0.36 -30.21 25.54
CA SER A 178 0.39 -29.80 26.96
C SER A 178 1.65 -30.23 27.69
N GLU A 179 2.26 -31.33 27.27
CA GLU A 179 3.47 -31.89 27.88
C GLU A 179 4.76 -31.25 27.32
N GLY A 180 4.63 -30.45 26.27
CA GLY A 180 5.72 -29.67 25.71
C GLY A 180 5.97 -28.37 26.47
N PRO A 181 7.05 -27.64 26.09
CA PRO A 181 7.36 -26.35 26.69
C PRO A 181 6.23 -25.34 26.47
N GLN A 182 5.99 -24.54 27.50
CA GLN A 182 4.96 -23.46 27.46
C GLN A 182 5.64 -22.11 27.81
N PRO A 183 5.60 -21.11 26.92
CA PRO A 183 5.00 -21.14 25.58
C PRO A 183 5.75 -22.06 24.61
N PRO A 184 5.11 -22.47 23.49
CA PRO A 184 5.77 -23.24 22.44
C PRO A 184 7.01 -22.52 21.89
N PRO A 185 8.10 -23.24 21.55
CA PRO A 185 9.26 -22.64 20.92
C PRO A 185 8.89 -21.98 19.58
N GLU A 186 9.25 -20.70 19.43
CA GLU A 186 9.00 -19.90 18.24
C GLU A 186 10.29 -19.27 17.74
N VAL A 187 10.49 -19.31 16.42
CA VAL A 187 11.61 -18.61 15.75
C VAL A 187 11.02 -17.73 14.65
N MET A 188 11.41 -16.46 14.62
CA MET A 188 10.93 -15.46 13.67
C MET A 188 11.94 -15.21 12.56
N SER A 189 11.45 -14.92 11.36
CA SER A 189 12.28 -14.44 10.25
C SER A 189 12.63 -12.96 10.41
N GLN A 190 13.53 -12.46 9.54
CA GLN A 190 13.70 -11.03 9.35
C GLN A 190 12.43 -10.42 8.76
N LYS A 191 12.16 -9.17 9.12
CA LYS A 191 11.05 -8.36 8.58
C LYS A 191 11.45 -7.78 7.23
N MET A 192 10.59 -7.93 6.20
CA MET A 192 10.82 -7.46 4.84
C MET A 192 9.84 -6.35 4.49
N PRO A 193 10.27 -5.08 4.39
CA PRO A 193 9.42 -4.01 3.87
C PRO A 193 9.20 -4.22 2.37
N THR A 194 7.98 -4.00 1.91
CA THR A 194 7.59 -4.18 0.51
C THR A 194 7.05 -2.90 -0.09
N THR A 195 7.28 -2.73 -1.38
CA THR A 195 6.71 -1.65 -2.18
C THR A 195 5.71 -2.24 -3.15
N VAL A 196 4.52 -1.65 -3.25
CA VAL A 196 3.49 -2.07 -4.21
C VAL A 196 3.38 -1.05 -5.34
N TYR A 197 3.69 -1.48 -6.56
CA TYR A 197 3.56 -0.65 -7.75
C TYR A 197 2.16 -0.81 -8.36
N TYR A 198 1.55 0.32 -8.75
CA TYR A 198 0.25 0.36 -9.41
C TYR A 198 0.18 1.48 -10.45
N LYS A 199 -0.66 1.26 -11.46
CA LYS A 199 -0.86 2.23 -12.56
C LYS A 199 -1.50 3.52 -12.03
N PRO A 200 -1.33 4.65 -12.75
CA PRO A 200 -2.02 5.89 -12.43
C PRO A 200 -3.54 5.73 -12.50
N GLU A 201 -4.23 6.29 -11.51
CA GLU A 201 -5.69 6.39 -11.47
C GLU A 201 -6.13 7.79 -11.05
N LEU A 202 -7.23 8.24 -11.61
CA LEU A 202 -7.91 9.48 -11.19
C LEU A 202 -8.61 9.26 -9.85
N GLY A 203 -8.60 10.26 -8.99
CA GLY A 203 -9.35 10.25 -7.73
C GLY A 203 -10.86 10.25 -7.92
N THR A 204 -11.34 10.69 -9.09
CA THR A 204 -12.76 10.66 -9.50
C THR A 204 -12.87 10.05 -10.90
N PRO A 205 -13.93 9.28 -11.22
CA PRO A 205 -14.12 8.72 -12.56
C PRO A 205 -14.13 9.82 -13.60
N GLY A 206 -13.18 9.78 -14.56
CA GLY A 206 -13.07 10.77 -15.63
C GLY A 206 -14.07 10.50 -16.73
N PHE A 207 -15.12 11.30 -16.78
CA PHE A 207 -15.80 11.63 -18.04
C PHE A 207 -15.07 12.82 -18.68
N PRO A 208 -15.18 13.06 -20.01
CA PRO A 208 -14.67 14.29 -20.60
C PRO A 208 -15.22 15.48 -19.82
N GLU A 209 -14.35 16.25 -19.19
CA GLU A 209 -14.77 17.39 -18.38
C GLU A 209 -14.99 18.56 -19.32
N MET A 210 -16.24 19.05 -19.41
CA MET A 210 -16.57 20.25 -20.18
C MET A 210 -16.12 21.49 -19.41
N LYS A 211 -15.28 22.32 -20.03
CA LYS A 211 -14.81 23.59 -19.48
C LYS A 211 -15.21 24.74 -20.41
N ASP A 212 -16.13 25.57 -19.94
CA ASP A 212 -16.46 26.84 -20.61
C ASP A 212 -15.57 27.95 -19.99
N ALA A 213 -14.98 28.78 -20.83
CA ALA A 213 -14.22 29.96 -20.45
C ALA A 213 -14.56 31.13 -21.38
N VAL A 214 -14.25 32.36 -20.96
CA VAL A 214 -14.34 33.56 -21.78
C VAL A 214 -12.92 33.98 -22.13
N GLU A 215 -12.75 34.55 -23.34
CA GLU A 215 -11.45 35.07 -23.79
C GLU A 215 -10.88 36.07 -22.79
N GLY A 216 -9.61 35.80 -22.36
CA GLY A 216 -8.91 36.52 -21.31
C GLY A 216 -8.99 35.88 -19.93
N ASP A 217 -9.90 34.90 -19.71
CA ASP A 217 -9.99 34.20 -18.43
C ASP A 217 -8.80 33.21 -18.22
N LYS A 218 -8.52 32.93 -16.96
CA LYS A 218 -7.61 31.85 -16.57
C LYS A 218 -8.31 30.52 -16.72
N LEU A 219 -7.71 29.60 -17.47
CA LEU A 219 -8.18 28.23 -17.64
C LEU A 219 -7.26 27.29 -16.87
N GLU A 220 -7.84 26.39 -16.05
CA GLU A 220 -7.13 25.39 -15.28
C GLU A 220 -7.70 24.00 -15.57
N LEU A 221 -6.84 23.08 -16.06
CA LEU A 221 -7.18 21.71 -16.34
C LEU A 221 -6.38 20.79 -15.40
N ASN A 222 -7.07 20.09 -14.50
CA ASN A 222 -6.47 19.27 -13.47
C ASN A 222 -6.50 17.78 -13.85
N CYS A 223 -5.32 17.20 -14.11
CA CYS A 223 -5.09 15.79 -14.44
C CYS A 223 -4.41 15.03 -13.32
N THR A 224 -4.47 15.52 -12.08
CA THR A 224 -3.77 14.87 -10.97
C THR A 224 -4.23 13.43 -10.78
N CYS A 225 -3.28 12.50 -10.86
CA CYS A 225 -3.47 11.07 -10.71
C CYS A 225 -2.63 10.54 -9.53
N ILE A 226 -3.12 9.48 -8.89
CA ILE A 226 -2.40 8.73 -7.88
C ILE A 226 -1.84 7.46 -8.53
N GLY A 227 -0.56 7.21 -8.37
CA GLY A 227 0.13 6.02 -8.89
C GLY A 227 1.46 5.80 -8.20
N ASN A 228 1.92 4.57 -8.19
CA ASN A 228 3.26 4.22 -7.69
C ASN A 228 4.00 3.36 -8.73
N PRO A 229 5.16 3.79 -9.25
CA PRO A 229 5.83 5.08 -9.05
C PRO A 229 5.00 6.30 -9.43
N THR A 230 5.39 7.47 -8.89
CA THR A 230 4.74 8.75 -9.20
C THR A 230 4.59 8.95 -10.71
N PRO A 231 3.37 9.30 -11.21
CA PRO A 231 3.13 9.47 -12.63
C PRO A 231 3.87 10.65 -13.24
N SER A 232 4.28 10.50 -14.50
CA SER A 232 4.66 11.58 -15.40
C SER A 232 3.49 11.96 -16.28
N TYR A 233 3.41 13.24 -16.69
CA TYR A 233 2.28 13.79 -17.44
C TYR A 233 2.72 14.28 -18.82
N ASN A 234 1.87 14.06 -19.81
CA ASN A 234 2.04 14.57 -21.18
C ASN A 234 0.71 15.10 -21.67
N TRP A 235 0.71 16.34 -22.14
CA TRP A 235 -0.46 17.03 -22.65
C TRP A 235 -0.43 17.17 -24.18
N THR A 236 -1.58 16.97 -24.81
CA THR A 236 -1.79 17.21 -26.22
C THR A 236 -3.08 17.96 -26.44
N HIS A 237 -3.10 18.80 -27.48
CA HIS A 237 -4.28 19.53 -27.92
C HIS A 237 -4.75 19.03 -29.30
N SER A 238 -6.03 19.10 -29.59
CA SER A 238 -6.65 18.62 -30.84
C SER A 238 -6.11 19.33 -32.10
N SER A 239 -5.53 20.53 -31.95
CA SER A 239 -4.86 21.25 -33.07
C SER A 239 -3.54 20.61 -33.53
N GLY A 240 -3.05 19.57 -32.83
CA GLY A 240 -1.75 18.97 -33.11
C GLY A 240 -0.55 19.81 -32.65
N ARG A 241 -0.77 20.94 -32.00
CA ARG A 241 0.31 21.74 -31.38
C ARG A 241 0.92 20.96 -30.22
N PRO A 242 2.26 20.81 -30.16
CA PRO A 242 2.90 20.23 -28.98
C PRO A 242 2.72 21.19 -27.81
N PHE A 243 2.21 20.66 -26.70
CA PHE A 243 2.17 21.38 -25.42
C PHE A 243 3.37 20.90 -24.58
N PRO A 244 4.44 21.69 -24.46
CA PRO A 244 5.66 21.28 -23.72
C PRO A 244 5.48 21.39 -22.20
N PHE A 245 4.31 21.01 -21.70
CA PHE A 245 3.97 21.06 -20.30
C PHE A 245 3.94 19.64 -19.71
N THR A 246 4.63 19.42 -18.60
CA THR A 246 4.81 18.10 -17.97
C THR A 246 4.21 18.02 -16.56
N GLY A 247 3.49 19.06 -16.12
CA GLY A 247 2.81 19.09 -14.83
C GLY A 247 1.46 18.38 -14.84
N SER A 248 0.94 18.06 -13.65
CA SER A 248 -0.39 17.45 -13.48
C SER A 248 -1.54 18.44 -13.72
N ILE A 249 -1.30 19.75 -13.55
CA ILE A 249 -2.31 20.81 -13.70
C ILE A 249 -1.82 21.76 -14.78
N LEU A 250 -2.52 21.78 -15.93
CA LEU A 250 -2.24 22.74 -17.00
C LEU A 250 -2.95 24.05 -16.71
N ILE A 251 -2.19 25.15 -16.70
CA ILE A 251 -2.69 26.50 -16.47
C ILE A 251 -2.44 27.34 -17.73
N ILE A 252 -3.48 27.95 -18.26
CA ILE A 252 -3.44 28.96 -19.32
C ILE A 252 -3.94 30.26 -18.70
N ASP A 253 -3.03 31.21 -18.48
CA ASP A 253 -3.34 32.43 -17.71
C ASP A 253 -4.31 33.38 -18.43
N SER A 254 -4.36 33.32 -19.76
CA SER A 254 -5.27 34.12 -20.60
C SER A 254 -5.73 33.25 -21.77
N ALA A 255 -6.89 32.65 -21.64
CA ALA A 255 -7.43 31.76 -22.65
C ALA A 255 -7.82 32.56 -23.88
N THR A 256 -7.56 32.01 -25.08
CA THR A 256 -7.95 32.56 -26.38
C THR A 256 -8.90 31.58 -27.08
N THR A 257 -9.62 32.08 -28.11
CA THR A 257 -10.48 31.19 -28.91
C THR A 257 -9.73 30.06 -29.62
N GLU A 258 -8.40 30.20 -29.80
CA GLU A 258 -7.51 29.14 -30.34
C GLU A 258 -7.29 28.00 -29.33
N ASP A 259 -7.55 28.24 -28.06
CA ASP A 259 -7.47 27.23 -26.99
C ASP A 259 -8.79 26.42 -26.88
N SER A 260 -9.80 26.74 -27.73
CA SER A 260 -10.98 25.89 -27.84
C SER A 260 -10.62 24.55 -28.49
N GLY A 261 -11.17 23.46 -27.94
CA GLY A 261 -10.95 22.12 -28.48
C GLY A 261 -10.70 21.11 -27.36
N ARG A 262 -10.25 19.92 -27.76
CA ARG A 262 -9.98 18.84 -26.83
C ARG A 262 -8.53 18.86 -26.37
N PHE A 263 -8.33 18.98 -25.05
CA PHE A 263 -7.08 18.69 -24.39
C PHE A 263 -7.07 17.26 -23.88
N THR A 264 -5.98 16.54 -24.12
CA THR A 264 -5.78 15.18 -23.60
C THR A 264 -4.54 15.16 -22.75
N CYS A 265 -4.72 14.79 -21.49
CA CYS A 265 -3.65 14.50 -20.55
C CYS A 265 -3.42 13.00 -20.50
N ARG A 266 -2.18 12.59 -20.62
CA ARG A 266 -1.76 11.19 -20.37
C ARG A 266 -0.86 11.15 -19.16
N ALA A 267 -1.34 10.57 -18.06
CA ALA A 267 -0.53 10.24 -16.89
C ALA A 267 0.01 8.82 -17.02
N SER A 268 1.32 8.62 -16.86
CA SER A 268 1.98 7.33 -17.05
C SER A 268 3.10 7.08 -16.03
N ASN A 269 3.25 5.81 -15.63
CA ASN A 269 4.40 5.31 -14.87
C ASN A 269 4.88 3.97 -15.47
N SER A 270 5.81 3.28 -14.81
CA SER A 270 6.35 1.99 -15.27
C SER A 270 5.33 0.85 -15.32
N VAL A 271 4.18 0.99 -14.63
CA VAL A 271 3.13 -0.05 -14.57
C VAL A 271 2.08 0.14 -15.66
N GLY A 272 1.77 1.40 -16.00
CA GLY A 272 0.74 1.68 -17.00
C GLY A 272 0.46 3.15 -17.20
N SER A 273 -0.65 3.45 -17.86
CA SER A 273 -1.07 4.83 -18.10
C SER A 273 -2.59 4.97 -18.09
N VAL A 274 -3.05 6.18 -17.75
CA VAL A 274 -4.42 6.62 -17.85
C VAL A 274 -4.50 7.87 -18.74
N ARG A 275 -5.62 8.05 -19.44
CA ARG A 275 -5.91 9.22 -20.28
C ARG A 275 -7.09 9.96 -19.68
N VAL A 276 -6.97 11.31 -19.65
CA VAL A 276 -8.00 12.24 -19.21
C VAL A 276 -8.27 13.22 -20.35
N GLU A 277 -9.52 13.44 -20.69
CA GLU A 277 -9.93 14.33 -21.78
C GLU A 277 -10.73 15.50 -21.21
N PHE A 278 -10.42 16.72 -21.70
CA PHE A 278 -11.12 17.97 -21.38
C PHE A 278 -11.60 18.58 -22.67
N ASP A 279 -12.91 18.80 -22.79
CA ASP A 279 -13.50 19.55 -23.91
C ASP A 279 -13.64 21.03 -23.49
N VAL A 280 -12.76 21.87 -24.04
CA VAL A 280 -12.68 23.30 -23.73
C VAL A 280 -13.38 24.12 -24.77
N ASN A 281 -14.26 25.03 -24.32
CA ASN A 281 -14.98 25.97 -25.18
C ASN A 281 -14.72 27.40 -24.70
N VAL A 282 -13.90 28.15 -25.43
CA VAL A 282 -13.57 29.54 -25.12
C VAL A 282 -14.43 30.48 -25.98
N ARG A 283 -15.28 31.30 -25.34
CA ARG A 283 -16.17 32.25 -25.98
C ARG A 283 -15.50 33.61 -26.09
N VAL A 284 -15.77 34.33 -27.22
CA VAL A 284 -15.26 35.68 -27.42
C VAL A 284 -15.79 36.64 -26.34
N ASN A 285 -14.90 37.46 -25.81
CA ASN A 285 -15.27 38.48 -24.83
C ASN A 285 -15.77 39.75 -25.52
N TYR A 286 -17.07 39.84 -25.70
CA TYR A 286 -17.72 41.03 -26.32
C TYR A 286 -17.69 42.28 -25.44
N THR A 287 -17.34 42.19 -24.15
CA THR A 287 -17.39 43.33 -23.20
C THR A 287 -16.48 44.47 -23.66
N ILE A 288 -15.29 44.18 -24.15
CA ILE A 288 -14.34 45.17 -24.66
C ILE A 288 -14.93 45.89 -25.90
N TYR A 289 -15.50 45.13 -26.81
CA TYR A 289 -16.11 45.71 -28.01
C TYR A 289 -17.31 46.60 -27.68
N ILE A 290 -18.14 46.21 -26.69
CA ILE A 290 -19.28 47.03 -26.21
C ILE A 290 -18.74 48.32 -25.56
N ILE A 291 -17.72 48.27 -24.72
CA ILE A 291 -17.13 49.45 -24.08
C ILE A 291 -16.57 50.41 -25.15
N VAL A 292 -15.77 49.89 -26.09
CA VAL A 292 -15.21 50.70 -27.19
C VAL A 292 -16.33 51.33 -28.02
N GLY A 293 -17.42 50.59 -28.35
CA GLY A 293 -18.57 51.11 -29.05
C GLY A 293 -19.30 52.22 -28.29
N ILE A 294 -19.47 52.09 -26.99
CA ILE A 294 -20.09 53.13 -26.13
C ILE A 294 -19.20 54.38 -26.10
N VAL A 295 -17.89 54.21 -25.87
CA VAL A 295 -16.94 55.35 -25.85
C VAL A 295 -16.92 56.06 -27.20
N ALA A 296 -16.82 55.36 -28.31
CA ALA A 296 -16.86 55.93 -29.65
C ALA A 296 -18.18 56.69 -29.91
N GLY A 297 -19.33 56.09 -29.50
CA GLY A 297 -20.66 56.74 -29.57
C GLY A 297 -20.74 58.04 -28.79
N LEU A 298 -20.21 58.05 -27.54
CA LEU A 298 -20.16 59.28 -26.71
C LEU A 298 -19.28 60.37 -27.33
N VAL A 299 -18.11 60.00 -27.86
CA VAL A 299 -17.22 60.96 -28.57
C VAL A 299 -17.90 61.56 -29.77
N LEU A 300 -18.62 60.72 -30.57
CA LEU A 300 -19.39 61.18 -31.73
C LEU A 300 -20.47 62.16 -31.30
N LEU A 301 -21.23 61.88 -30.25
CA LEU A 301 -22.25 62.75 -29.69
C LEU A 301 -21.67 64.09 -29.25
N VAL A 302 -20.53 64.13 -28.59
CA VAL A 302 -19.83 65.34 -28.19
C VAL A 302 -19.39 66.14 -29.41
N VAL A 303 -18.87 65.50 -30.45
CA VAL A 303 -18.48 66.14 -31.70
C VAL A 303 -19.71 66.74 -32.37
N ILE A 304 -20.82 66.04 -32.49
CA ILE A 304 -22.06 66.54 -33.05
C ILE A 304 -22.57 67.74 -32.24
N ALA A 305 -22.64 67.65 -30.94
CA ALA A 305 -23.06 68.71 -30.03
C ALA A 305 -22.21 69.96 -30.18
N THR A 306 -20.90 69.81 -30.31
CA THR A 306 -19.93 70.92 -30.50
C THR A 306 -20.18 71.62 -31.91
N ILE A 307 -20.41 70.81 -32.92
CA ILE A 307 -20.73 71.34 -34.26
C ILE A 307 -22.08 72.14 -34.24
N ILE A 308 -23.08 71.59 -33.61
CA ILE A 308 -24.42 72.27 -33.47
C ILE A 308 -24.26 73.57 -32.66
N TYR A 309 -23.55 73.51 -31.52
CA TYR A 309 -23.24 74.68 -30.67
C TYR A 309 -22.51 75.74 -31.44
N ARG A 310 -21.46 75.41 -32.19
CA ARG A 310 -20.68 76.33 -33.01
C ARG A 310 -21.56 76.96 -34.11
N ARG A 311 -22.44 76.19 -34.78
CA ARG A 311 -23.38 76.71 -35.78
C ARG A 311 -24.43 77.66 -35.19
N TYR A 312 -24.97 77.24 -34.02
CA TYR A 312 -25.92 78.09 -33.30
C TYR A 312 -25.29 79.41 -32.86
N TYR A 313 -24.07 79.32 -32.21
CA TYR A 313 -23.37 80.51 -31.75
C TYR A 313 -22.90 81.42 -32.87
N LYS A 314 -22.55 80.89 -34.04
CA LYS A 314 -22.19 81.69 -35.24
C LYS A 314 -23.44 82.38 -35.80
N LYS A 315 -24.59 81.73 -35.77
CA LYS A 315 -25.86 82.32 -36.27
C LYS A 315 -26.34 83.45 -35.34
N THR A 316 -26.19 83.30 -34.02
CA THR A 316 -26.62 84.37 -33.09
C THR A 316 -25.63 85.56 -33.12
N ARG A 317 -24.33 85.35 -33.28
CA ARG A 317 -23.42 86.49 -33.49
C ARG A 317 -23.62 87.23 -34.82
N MET A 318 -23.88 86.56 -35.90
CA MET A 318 -24.23 87.24 -37.18
C MET A 318 -25.49 88.05 -37.04
N GLY A 319 -26.45 87.62 -36.24
CA GLY A 319 -27.64 88.41 -35.95
C GLY A 319 -27.35 89.71 -35.19
N GLN A 320 -26.38 89.77 -34.31
CA GLN A 320 -25.95 90.98 -33.58
C GLN A 320 -25.17 91.97 -34.47
N TYR A 321 -24.45 91.54 -35.46
CA TYR A 321 -23.77 92.44 -36.42
C TYR A 321 -24.73 93.09 -37.39
N ASN A 322 -25.79 92.48 -37.81
CA ASN A 322 -26.83 93.09 -38.71
C ASN A 322 -27.68 94.10 -37.97
N LEU A 323 -27.88 94.06 -36.68
CA LEU A 323 -28.60 95.06 -35.89
C LEU A 323 -27.85 96.35 -35.77
N LYS A 324 -26.49 96.39 -35.77
CA LYS A 324 -25.66 97.57 -35.73
C LYS A 324 -25.70 98.39 -37.08
N GLU A 325 -25.92 97.70 -38.21
CA GLU A 325 -26.03 98.35 -39.51
C GLU A 325 -27.45 98.87 -39.75
N VAL A 326 -28.47 98.30 -39.12
CA VAL A 326 -29.85 98.72 -39.26
C VAL A 326 -30.20 100.01 -38.49
N PHE A 327 -29.44 100.28 -37.38
CA PHE A 327 -29.68 101.50 -36.58
C PHE A 327 -28.75 102.63 -36.94
N GLY A 328 -28.44 102.87 -38.21
CA GLY A 328 -27.87 104.09 -38.84
C GLY A 328 -27.33 105.20 -37.99
N LEU A 329 -26.43 104.96 -37.04
CA LEU A 329 -25.72 105.95 -36.29
C LEU A 329 -24.39 106.27 -36.99
N ARG A 330 -24.52 107.20 -38.00
CA ARG A 330 -23.37 107.91 -38.55
C ARG A 330 -22.95 109.01 -37.56
N PRO A 331 -21.71 109.17 -37.18
CA PRO A 331 -21.20 110.36 -36.46
C PRO A 331 -21.16 111.50 -37.51
N ARG A 332 -21.84 112.64 -37.26
CA ARG A 332 -21.64 113.88 -37.96
C ARG A 332 -20.26 114.41 -37.68
N HIS A 333 -19.43 114.53 -38.70
CA HIS A 333 -18.26 115.42 -38.67
C HIS A 333 -18.70 116.88 -38.79
N ALA A 334 -18.40 117.68 -37.80
CA ALA A 334 -18.46 119.12 -37.84
C ALA A 334 -17.20 119.62 -38.51
N PRO A 335 -17.28 120.66 -39.37
CA PRO A 335 -16.07 121.27 -39.98
C PRO A 335 -15.39 122.20 -39.01
N ILE A 336 -14.03 122.24 -39.02
CA ILE A 336 -13.22 123.17 -38.34
C ILE A 336 -13.01 124.41 -39.19
N PRO A 337 -13.22 125.62 -38.68
CA PRO A 337 -12.93 126.80 -39.43
C PRO A 337 -11.41 127.11 -39.42
N ASN A 338 -10.94 127.55 -40.61
CA ASN A 338 -9.60 128.18 -40.78
C ASN A 338 -9.61 129.56 -40.16
N VAL A 339 -8.55 129.90 -39.50
CA VAL A 339 -8.08 131.28 -39.27
C VAL A 339 -6.56 131.32 -39.50
N GLU A 340 -6.23 132.18 -40.49
CA GLU A 340 -4.94 132.80 -40.83
C GLU A 340 -3.64 132.20 -40.27
#